data_8c9b985ebdd00574e5c6b59bd4ac077e
#
_entry.id   8c9b985ebdd00574e5c6b59bd4ac077e
#
_cell.length_a   1.000
_cell.length_b   1.000
_cell.length_c   1.000
_cell.angle_alpha   90.00
_cell.angle_beta   90.00
_cell.angle_gamma   90.00
#
_symmetry.space_group_name_H-M   'P 1'
#
loop_
_entity.id
_entity.type
_entity.pdbx_description
1 polymer ?
#
loop_
_entity_poly.entity_id
_entity_poly.type
_entity_poly.pdbx_seq_one_letter_code
_entity_poly.pdbx_strand_id
1 'polypeptide(L)'
;MRALPLPPRRPRLIATDLDGTIIGYRHTRSGYLSPRTVAALQEAHETGVEVVFVTGRPLRWLGALSEQLGQVGPVICSNGAVVVDTATDEVLLHHPMDRDAVWDAVGRLRALDRSAAFGAETLDGFFWESAFSERGELEEGFRTAQRLEGVLPGHVDVVKLMARSSTMDPDVFLAAAREELGELLNATHSAPGVSLVEMAAPGVHKAATLAEFAARRGVDARDVVAFGDMPNDTEMLAWAGLGLAVASGHESLLAVADAVVGACDDDGVAQAIERLLELPAE
;
A
#
# COMPACT_ATOMS: atom_id res chain seq x y z
N MET A 1 -12.22 20.98 15.89
CA MET A 1 -12.15 19.53 15.54
C MET A 1 -13.34 18.83 16.19
N ARG A 2 -14.08 18.01 15.45
CA ARG A 2 -15.07 17.09 16.06
C ARG A 2 -14.31 16.10 16.95
N ALA A 3 -14.91 15.71 18.08
CA ALA A 3 -14.32 14.65 18.90
C ALA A 3 -14.18 13.37 18.08
N LEU A 4 -13.06 12.66 18.23
CA LEU A 4 -12.84 11.37 17.59
C LEU A 4 -13.96 10.41 18.04
N PRO A 5 -14.72 9.78 17.11
CA PRO A 5 -15.75 8.81 17.46
C PRO A 5 -15.07 7.52 17.92
N LEU A 6 -14.71 7.46 19.20
CA LEU A 6 -14.04 6.30 19.76
C LEU A 6 -14.99 5.10 19.80
N PRO A 7 -14.51 3.88 19.46
CA PRO A 7 -15.28 2.66 19.65
C PRO A 7 -15.50 2.40 21.16
N PRO A 8 -16.48 1.55 21.51
CA PRO A 8 -16.80 1.31 22.95
C PRO A 8 -15.68 0.55 23.70
N ARG A 9 -14.79 -0.09 22.97
CA ARG A 9 -13.65 -0.86 23.50
C ARG A 9 -12.42 -0.70 22.61
N ARG A 10 -11.27 -1.10 23.14
CA ARG A 10 -10.00 -1.14 22.42
C ARG A 10 -10.15 -2.00 21.15
N PRO A 11 -9.63 -1.54 19.98
CA PRO A 11 -9.63 -2.36 18.78
C PRO A 11 -8.76 -3.62 18.97
N ARG A 12 -9.09 -4.69 18.27
CA ARG A 12 -8.25 -5.90 18.23
C ARG A 12 -7.16 -5.80 17.17
N LEU A 13 -7.37 -4.96 16.16
CA LEU A 13 -6.43 -4.75 15.06
C LEU A 13 -6.40 -3.28 14.67
N ILE A 14 -5.20 -2.76 14.50
CA ILE A 14 -4.91 -1.45 13.89
C ILE A 14 -4.24 -1.68 12.56
N ALA A 15 -4.85 -1.20 11.47
CA ALA A 15 -4.29 -1.18 10.14
C ALA A 15 -3.88 0.24 9.77
N THR A 16 -2.66 0.46 9.30
CA THR A 16 -2.21 1.79 8.89
C THR A 16 -1.49 1.76 7.56
N ASP A 17 -1.84 2.70 6.67
CA ASP A 17 -0.95 3.01 5.55
C ASP A 17 0.35 3.62 6.07
N LEU A 18 1.34 3.74 5.21
CA LEU A 18 2.67 4.24 5.53
C LEU A 18 2.89 5.67 5.04
N ASP A 19 3.01 5.86 3.72
CA ASP A 19 3.46 7.10 3.10
C ASP A 19 2.36 8.16 3.09
N GLY A 20 2.58 9.26 3.79
CA GLY A 20 1.58 10.31 3.98
C GLY A 20 0.70 10.09 5.22
N THR A 21 0.69 8.87 5.77
CA THR A 21 -0.11 8.48 6.94
C THR A 21 0.72 8.48 8.23
N ILE A 22 1.80 7.67 8.30
CA ILE A 22 2.74 7.63 9.43
C ILE A 22 4.17 8.00 9.04
N ILE A 23 4.49 7.96 7.74
CA ILE A 23 5.76 8.43 7.18
C ILE A 23 5.48 9.67 6.37
N GLY A 24 5.94 10.85 6.80
CA GLY A 24 5.77 12.08 6.04
C GLY A 24 6.38 11.97 4.64
N TYR A 25 5.75 12.55 3.62
CA TYR A 25 6.19 12.44 2.22
C TYR A 25 7.66 12.84 1.97
N ARG A 26 8.20 13.77 2.75
CA ARG A 26 9.63 14.13 2.72
C ARG A 26 10.55 13.01 3.22
N HIS A 27 10.00 12.04 3.94
CA HIS A 27 10.71 10.91 4.54
C HIS A 27 10.43 9.57 3.85
N THR A 28 9.63 9.55 2.78
CA THR A 28 9.31 8.33 2.01
C THR A 28 10.55 7.52 1.66
N ARG A 29 11.63 8.21 1.25
CA ARG A 29 12.88 7.56 0.82
C ARG A 29 13.67 6.95 1.99
N SER A 30 13.68 7.60 3.15
CA SER A 30 14.36 7.12 4.36
C SER A 30 13.53 6.15 5.18
N GLY A 31 12.21 6.13 4.99
CA GLY A 31 11.27 5.38 5.83
C GLY A 31 11.19 5.90 7.27
N TYR A 32 11.69 7.12 7.56
CA TYR A 32 11.76 7.65 8.92
C TYR A 32 10.37 7.81 9.55
N LEU A 33 10.23 7.24 10.73
CA LEU A 33 9.09 7.41 11.64
C LEU A 33 9.48 8.32 12.81
N SER A 34 8.54 9.12 13.30
CA SER A 34 8.77 9.88 14.52
C SER A 34 8.90 8.94 15.72
N PRO A 35 9.69 9.31 16.74
CA PRO A 35 9.80 8.50 17.97
C PRO A 35 8.45 8.26 18.66
N ARG A 36 7.50 9.22 18.55
CA ARG A 36 6.16 9.08 19.10
C ARG A 36 5.36 8.03 18.36
N THR A 37 5.41 8.04 17.03
CA THR A 37 4.74 7.03 16.20
C THR A 37 5.27 5.64 16.48
N VAL A 38 6.59 5.48 16.58
CA VAL A 38 7.22 4.20 16.95
C VAL A 38 6.73 3.74 18.32
N ALA A 39 6.77 4.62 19.34
CA ALA A 39 6.34 4.28 20.69
C ALA A 39 4.86 3.87 20.75
N ALA A 40 3.96 4.60 20.08
CA ALA A 40 2.54 4.30 20.06
C ALA A 40 2.23 2.94 19.38
N LEU A 41 2.91 2.62 18.28
CA LEU A 41 2.76 1.34 17.59
C LEU A 41 3.30 0.16 18.43
N GLN A 42 4.44 0.36 19.10
CA GLN A 42 5.01 -0.63 20.02
C GLN A 42 4.08 -0.86 21.22
N GLU A 43 3.56 0.19 21.84
CA GLU A 43 2.61 0.09 22.94
C GLU A 43 1.33 -0.64 22.53
N ALA A 44 0.80 -0.36 21.33
CA ALA A 44 -0.33 -1.10 20.79
C ALA A 44 -0.03 -2.60 20.72
N HIS A 45 1.10 -2.98 20.13
CA HIS A 45 1.55 -4.37 20.05
C HIS A 45 1.72 -5.02 21.43
N GLU A 46 2.40 -4.36 22.37
CA GLU A 46 2.66 -4.86 23.73
C GLU A 46 1.37 -5.05 24.54
N THR A 47 0.35 -4.26 24.27
CA THR A 47 -0.97 -4.38 24.91
C THR A 47 -1.90 -5.39 24.24
N GLY A 48 -1.41 -6.15 23.24
CA GLY A 48 -2.13 -7.23 22.56
C GLY A 48 -3.03 -6.78 21.40
N VAL A 49 -2.91 -5.52 20.96
CA VAL A 49 -3.53 -5.05 19.73
C VAL A 49 -2.66 -5.47 18.55
N GLU A 50 -3.21 -6.20 17.58
CA GLU A 50 -2.49 -6.55 16.38
C GLU A 50 -2.29 -5.31 15.50
N VAL A 51 -1.04 -5.03 15.10
CA VAL A 51 -0.72 -3.93 14.19
C VAL A 51 -0.38 -4.49 12.82
N VAL A 52 -1.00 -3.94 11.78
CA VAL A 52 -0.77 -4.35 10.38
C VAL A 52 -0.48 -3.12 9.55
N PHE A 53 0.63 -3.12 8.86
CA PHE A 53 0.97 -2.05 7.91
C PHE A 53 0.44 -2.41 6.52
N VAL A 54 -0.21 -1.45 5.84
CA VAL A 54 -0.88 -1.71 4.55
C VAL A 54 -0.44 -0.67 3.53
N THR A 55 0.45 -1.04 2.61
CA THR A 55 1.16 -0.06 1.79
C THR A 55 1.21 -0.40 0.30
N GLY A 56 1.35 0.62 -0.54
CA GLY A 56 1.74 0.47 -1.94
C GLY A 56 3.21 0.11 -2.14
N ARG A 57 4.06 0.25 -1.12
CA ARG A 57 5.49 -0.10 -1.20
C ARG A 57 5.68 -1.57 -1.58
N PRO A 58 6.66 -1.89 -2.43
CA PRO A 58 7.07 -3.26 -2.68
C PRO A 58 7.85 -3.84 -1.49
N LEU A 59 7.90 -5.17 -1.40
CA LEU A 59 8.62 -5.90 -0.35
C LEU A 59 10.06 -5.39 -0.14
N ARG A 60 10.80 -5.13 -1.21
CA ARG A 60 12.18 -4.67 -1.17
C ARG A 60 12.40 -3.31 -0.48
N TRP A 61 11.35 -2.51 -0.25
CA TRP A 61 11.44 -1.20 0.42
C TRP A 61 11.05 -1.25 1.90
N LEU A 62 10.83 -2.42 2.47
CA LEU A 62 10.39 -2.57 3.85
C LEU A 62 11.54 -2.59 4.86
N GLY A 63 12.80 -2.79 4.44
CA GLY A 63 13.95 -2.94 5.34
C GLY A 63 14.10 -1.80 6.36
N ALA A 64 14.04 -0.54 5.90
CA ALA A 64 14.13 0.63 6.78
C ALA A 64 12.95 0.74 7.78
N LEU A 65 11.78 0.20 7.45
CA LEU A 65 10.63 0.12 8.34
C LEU A 65 10.86 -0.95 9.42
N SER A 66 11.31 -2.14 9.01
CA SER A 66 11.59 -3.24 9.92
C SER A 66 12.69 -2.89 10.94
N GLU A 67 13.72 -2.14 10.52
CA GLU A 67 14.78 -1.66 11.42
C GLU A 67 14.27 -0.73 12.52
N GLN A 68 13.25 0.11 12.24
CA GLN A 68 12.70 1.07 13.20
C GLN A 68 11.63 0.45 14.12
N LEU A 69 10.78 -0.40 13.58
CA LEU A 69 9.63 -0.98 14.29
C LEU A 69 9.96 -2.33 14.93
N GLY A 70 11.03 -2.99 14.51
CA GLY A 70 11.32 -4.35 14.97
C GLY A 70 10.23 -5.32 14.55
N GLN A 71 9.66 -6.05 15.52
CA GLN A 71 8.66 -7.10 15.30
C GLN A 71 7.22 -6.63 15.60
N VAL A 72 6.87 -5.36 15.31
CA VAL A 72 5.56 -4.81 15.69
C VAL A 72 4.41 -5.50 14.97
N GLY A 73 4.60 -5.93 13.71
CA GLY A 73 3.55 -6.63 12.99
C GLY A 73 3.84 -6.89 11.51
N PRO A 74 2.97 -7.65 10.84
CA PRO A 74 3.11 -7.95 9.42
C PRO A 74 2.82 -6.74 8.53
N VAL A 75 3.31 -6.82 7.29
CA VAL A 75 3.10 -5.81 6.25
C VAL A 75 2.34 -6.41 5.08
N ILE A 76 1.22 -5.79 4.73
CA ILE A 76 0.50 -5.99 3.47
C ILE A 76 1.10 -4.99 2.48
N CYS A 77 1.91 -5.44 1.55
CA CYS A 77 2.64 -4.61 0.60
C CYS A 77 2.11 -4.75 -0.84
N SER A 78 2.62 -3.93 -1.75
CA SER A 78 2.20 -3.88 -3.16
C SER A 78 0.68 -3.73 -3.33
N ASN A 79 0.05 -2.83 -2.54
CA ASN A 79 -1.40 -2.58 -2.53
C ASN A 79 -2.26 -3.84 -2.24
N GLY A 80 -1.75 -4.79 -1.47
CA GLY A 80 -2.48 -6.01 -1.12
C GLY A 80 -1.95 -7.28 -1.78
N ALA A 81 -1.01 -7.17 -2.72
CA ALA A 81 -0.57 -8.35 -3.47
C ALA A 81 0.30 -9.33 -2.66
N VAL A 82 0.94 -8.86 -1.57
CA VAL A 82 1.81 -9.71 -0.74
C VAL A 82 1.61 -9.36 0.74
N VAL A 83 1.56 -10.36 1.59
CA VAL A 83 1.62 -10.22 3.05
C VAL A 83 2.89 -10.87 3.57
N VAL A 84 3.68 -10.12 4.31
CA VAL A 84 4.97 -10.56 4.84
C VAL A 84 5.01 -10.39 6.35
N ASP A 85 5.55 -11.39 7.04
CA ASP A 85 5.96 -11.26 8.43
C ASP A 85 7.37 -10.66 8.46
N THR A 86 7.49 -9.42 8.95
CA THR A 86 8.77 -8.70 8.99
C THR A 86 9.74 -9.22 10.05
N ALA A 87 9.28 -10.06 10.98
CA ALA A 87 10.12 -10.68 11.98
C ALA A 87 10.89 -11.89 11.44
N THR A 88 10.28 -12.60 10.48
CA THR A 88 10.82 -13.86 9.92
C THR A 88 11.17 -13.76 8.43
N ASP A 89 10.82 -12.64 7.77
CA ASP A 89 10.85 -12.45 6.32
C ASP A 89 10.01 -13.49 5.55
N GLU A 90 9.06 -14.14 6.24
CA GLU A 90 8.18 -15.15 5.63
C GLU A 90 7.04 -14.48 4.85
N VAL A 91 6.82 -14.92 3.61
CA VAL A 91 5.64 -14.55 2.84
C VAL A 91 4.45 -15.36 3.33
N LEU A 92 3.53 -14.70 4.05
CA LEU A 92 2.32 -15.33 4.61
C LEU A 92 1.23 -15.55 3.57
N LEU A 93 1.11 -14.61 2.63
CA LEU A 93 0.14 -14.61 1.52
C LEU A 93 0.75 -13.92 0.32
N HIS A 94 0.41 -14.38 -0.88
CA HIS A 94 0.63 -13.63 -2.11
C HIS A 94 -0.46 -13.90 -3.14
N HIS A 95 -0.75 -12.89 -3.94
CA HIS A 95 -1.79 -12.89 -4.98
C HIS A 95 -1.15 -12.55 -6.33
N PRO A 96 -0.56 -13.53 -7.02
CA PRO A 96 0.07 -13.28 -8.31
C PRO A 96 -0.97 -12.98 -9.39
N MET A 97 -0.55 -12.19 -10.36
CA MET A 97 -1.33 -11.91 -11.56
C MET A 97 -1.28 -13.11 -12.50
N ASP A 98 -2.37 -13.36 -13.21
CA ASP A 98 -2.37 -14.26 -14.33
C ASP A 98 -1.37 -13.78 -15.40
N ARG A 99 -0.55 -14.67 -15.91
CA ARG A 99 0.54 -14.31 -16.82
C ARG A 99 0.04 -13.81 -18.17
N ASP A 100 -1.00 -14.42 -18.71
CA ASP A 100 -1.58 -13.99 -19.97
C ASP A 100 -2.22 -12.63 -19.82
N ALA A 101 -2.86 -12.36 -18.66
CA ALA A 101 -3.38 -11.03 -18.30
C ALA A 101 -2.27 -9.98 -18.21
N VAL A 102 -1.09 -10.31 -17.67
CA VAL A 102 0.07 -9.40 -17.65
C VAL A 102 0.46 -8.99 -19.06
N TRP A 103 0.60 -9.95 -19.98
CA TRP A 103 1.01 -9.65 -21.37
C TRP A 103 -0.08 -8.96 -22.17
N ASP A 104 -1.34 -9.30 -21.96
CA ASP A 104 -2.47 -8.59 -22.57
C ASP A 104 -2.51 -7.13 -22.11
N ALA A 105 -2.37 -6.87 -20.82
CA ALA A 105 -2.29 -5.51 -20.27
C ALA A 105 -1.13 -4.70 -20.85
N VAL A 106 0.06 -5.29 -20.92
CA VAL A 106 1.23 -4.66 -21.56
C VAL A 106 0.95 -4.30 -23.02
N GLY A 107 0.32 -5.21 -23.78
CA GLY A 107 -0.04 -4.99 -25.18
C GLY A 107 -1.06 -3.85 -25.35
N ARG A 108 -2.13 -3.85 -24.57
CA ARG A 108 -3.19 -2.82 -24.61
C ARG A 108 -2.65 -1.45 -24.23
N LEU A 109 -1.91 -1.35 -23.13
CA LEU A 109 -1.39 -0.04 -22.68
C LEU A 109 -0.31 0.52 -23.62
N ARG A 110 0.47 -0.32 -24.30
CA ARG A 110 1.36 0.13 -25.38
C ARG A 110 0.61 0.62 -26.61
N ALA A 111 -0.55 0.03 -26.91
CA ALA A 111 -1.38 0.50 -28.01
C ALA A 111 -2.05 1.84 -27.65
N LEU A 112 -2.46 2.01 -26.39
CA LEU A 112 -3.02 3.25 -25.84
C LEU A 112 -1.99 4.39 -25.86
N ASP A 113 -0.79 4.12 -25.36
CA ASP A 113 0.31 5.10 -25.30
C ASP A 113 1.65 4.45 -25.70
N ARG A 114 2.19 4.88 -26.85
CA ARG A 114 3.47 4.38 -27.34
C ARG A 114 4.66 4.75 -26.48
N SER A 115 4.52 5.76 -25.59
CA SER A 115 5.54 6.15 -24.61
C SER A 115 5.52 5.28 -23.36
N ALA A 116 4.49 4.44 -23.17
CA ALA A 116 4.36 3.61 -22.00
C ALA A 116 5.55 2.65 -21.85
N ALA A 117 6.18 2.72 -20.69
CA ALA A 117 7.26 1.85 -20.28
C ALA A 117 6.83 1.05 -19.04
N PHE A 118 7.29 -0.19 -18.90
CA PHE A 118 6.77 -1.14 -17.94
C PHE A 118 7.82 -1.58 -16.92
N GLY A 119 7.34 -1.85 -15.69
CA GLY A 119 8.06 -2.53 -14.64
C GLY A 119 7.19 -3.60 -14.00
N ALA A 120 7.79 -4.71 -13.61
CA ALA A 120 7.13 -5.82 -12.95
C ALA A 120 7.81 -6.13 -11.62
N GLU A 121 7.04 -6.06 -10.54
CA GLU A 121 7.44 -6.48 -9.22
C GLU A 121 7.12 -7.96 -9.05
N THR A 122 8.08 -8.72 -8.54
CA THR A 122 7.96 -10.14 -8.24
C THR A 122 8.53 -10.42 -6.86
N LEU A 123 8.36 -11.62 -6.33
CA LEU A 123 9.04 -12.01 -5.09
C LEU A 123 10.56 -12.17 -5.28
N ASP A 124 11.02 -12.38 -6.52
CA ASP A 124 12.44 -12.60 -6.87
C ASP A 124 13.17 -11.29 -7.28
N GLY A 125 12.49 -10.14 -7.23
CA GLY A 125 13.04 -8.83 -7.54
C GLY A 125 12.21 -8.02 -8.53
N PHE A 126 12.79 -6.93 -9.01
CA PHE A 126 12.14 -5.99 -9.90
C PHE A 126 12.73 -6.07 -11.33
N PHE A 127 11.86 -6.21 -12.31
CA PHE A 127 12.19 -6.29 -13.72
C PHE A 127 11.57 -5.09 -14.44
N TRP A 128 12.34 -4.35 -15.23
CA TRP A 128 11.83 -3.15 -15.88
C TRP A 128 12.35 -2.91 -17.29
N GLU A 129 11.63 -2.14 -18.05
CA GLU A 129 12.09 -1.58 -19.32
C GLU A 129 13.03 -0.41 -19.09
N SER A 130 14.08 -0.27 -19.88
CA SER A 130 15.07 0.81 -19.75
C SER A 130 14.46 2.22 -19.79
N ALA A 131 13.31 2.39 -20.47
CA ALA A 131 12.57 3.63 -20.54
C ALA A 131 11.68 3.91 -19.29
N PHE A 132 11.52 2.94 -18.38
CA PHE A 132 10.68 3.08 -17.19
C PHE A 132 11.29 4.06 -16.17
N SER A 133 12.61 4.11 -16.04
CA SER A 133 13.32 5.00 -15.15
C SER A 133 14.31 5.88 -15.91
N GLU A 134 14.25 7.18 -15.69
CA GLU A 134 15.18 8.15 -16.30
C GLU A 134 16.58 8.09 -15.66
N ARG A 135 16.72 7.53 -14.47
CA ARG A 135 17.95 7.63 -13.67
C ARG A 135 18.84 6.40 -13.73
N GLY A 136 18.44 5.29 -14.35
CA GLY A 136 19.27 4.10 -14.46
C GLY A 136 19.84 3.63 -13.10
N GLU A 137 19.09 3.77 -12.03
CA GLU A 137 19.51 3.38 -10.68
C GLU A 137 19.66 1.86 -10.67
N LEU A 138 20.90 1.41 -10.79
CA LEU A 138 21.32 0.03 -10.65
C LEU A 138 21.41 -0.27 -9.15
N GLU A 139 20.29 -0.51 -8.50
CA GLU A 139 20.29 -1.16 -7.19
C GLU A 139 20.48 -2.68 -7.39
N GLU A 140 21.12 -3.33 -6.44
CA GLU A 140 21.29 -4.80 -6.45
C GLU A 140 19.91 -5.48 -6.54
N GLY A 141 19.75 -6.47 -7.45
CA GLY A 141 18.49 -7.18 -7.66
C GLY A 141 17.60 -6.63 -8.78
N PHE A 142 18.00 -5.55 -9.45
CA PHE A 142 17.26 -5.02 -10.59
C PHE A 142 17.74 -5.59 -11.92
N ARG A 143 16.77 -5.93 -12.79
CA ARG A 143 17.04 -6.45 -14.13
C ARG A 143 16.29 -5.63 -15.17
N THR A 144 17.02 -5.15 -16.17
CA THR A 144 16.47 -4.27 -17.21
C THR A 144 16.76 -4.75 -18.62
N ALA A 145 15.83 -4.47 -19.52
CA ALA A 145 15.98 -4.64 -20.96
C ALA A 145 15.19 -3.55 -21.70
N GLN A 146 15.29 -3.49 -23.03
CA GLN A 146 14.49 -2.56 -23.83
C GLN A 146 12.98 -2.83 -23.76
N ARG A 147 12.63 -4.10 -23.56
CA ARG A 147 11.24 -4.57 -23.44
C ARG A 147 11.12 -5.54 -22.26
N LEU A 148 9.97 -5.51 -21.58
CA LEU A 148 9.71 -6.35 -20.42
C LEU A 148 9.79 -7.86 -20.79
N GLU A 149 9.37 -8.21 -22.02
CA GLU A 149 9.44 -9.57 -22.56
C GLU A 149 10.88 -10.12 -22.64
N GLY A 150 11.86 -9.24 -22.73
CA GLY A 150 13.29 -9.61 -22.80
C GLY A 150 13.94 -9.82 -21.43
N VAL A 151 13.28 -9.45 -20.34
CA VAL A 151 13.87 -9.46 -19.00
C VAL A 151 13.05 -10.22 -17.97
N LEU A 152 11.71 -10.27 -18.09
CA LEU A 152 10.83 -10.96 -17.15
C LEU A 152 10.84 -12.47 -17.41
N PRO A 153 11.38 -13.30 -16.47
CA PRO A 153 11.45 -14.74 -16.67
C PRO A 153 10.07 -15.40 -16.69
N GLY A 154 9.95 -16.49 -17.45
CA GLY A 154 8.68 -17.21 -17.61
C GLY A 154 8.13 -17.91 -16.37
N HIS A 155 8.96 -18.08 -15.33
CA HIS A 155 8.64 -18.87 -14.13
C HIS A 155 8.42 -18.00 -12.88
N VAL A 156 8.55 -16.67 -12.97
CA VAL A 156 8.34 -15.79 -11.81
C VAL A 156 6.92 -15.25 -11.79
N ASP A 157 6.38 -15.16 -10.60
CA ASP A 157 5.06 -14.60 -10.33
C ASP A 157 5.13 -13.08 -10.25
N VAL A 158 4.34 -12.40 -11.09
CA VAL A 158 4.20 -10.94 -11.04
C VAL A 158 3.15 -10.59 -10.01
N VAL A 159 3.55 -9.84 -8.98
CA VAL A 159 2.66 -9.38 -7.91
C VAL A 159 2.20 -7.94 -8.11
N LYS A 160 2.95 -7.14 -8.87
CA LYS A 160 2.56 -5.79 -9.29
C LYS A 160 3.14 -5.50 -10.67
N LEU A 161 2.30 -5.11 -11.61
CA LEU A 161 2.72 -4.57 -12.90
C LEU A 161 2.58 -3.04 -12.86
N MET A 162 3.56 -2.33 -13.40
CA MET A 162 3.55 -0.87 -13.46
C MET A 162 3.70 -0.40 -14.91
N ALA A 163 2.98 0.66 -15.26
CA ALA A 163 3.13 1.34 -16.53
C ALA A 163 3.35 2.84 -16.28
N ARG A 164 4.39 3.42 -16.88
CA ARG A 164 4.70 4.84 -16.79
C ARG A 164 4.54 5.46 -18.18
N SER A 165 3.77 6.54 -18.25
CA SER A 165 3.66 7.37 -19.45
C SER A 165 4.58 8.59 -19.34
N SER A 166 5.21 8.97 -20.44
CA SER A 166 5.95 10.23 -20.54
C SER A 166 5.17 11.35 -21.26
N THR A 167 3.96 11.04 -21.76
CA THR A 167 3.18 11.95 -22.61
C THR A 167 1.80 12.29 -22.05
N MET A 168 1.23 11.41 -21.21
CA MET A 168 -0.12 11.58 -20.66
C MET A 168 -0.09 12.21 -19.27
N ASP A 169 -1.11 12.98 -18.94
CA ASP A 169 -1.37 13.44 -17.57
C ASP A 169 -1.69 12.23 -16.66
N PRO A 170 -1.29 12.25 -15.36
CA PRO A 170 -1.50 11.14 -14.44
C PRO A 170 -2.95 10.63 -14.34
N ASP A 171 -3.91 11.55 -14.18
CA ASP A 171 -5.32 11.19 -14.02
C ASP A 171 -5.93 10.70 -15.32
N VAL A 172 -5.54 11.31 -16.44
CA VAL A 172 -5.96 10.89 -17.79
C VAL A 172 -5.41 9.50 -18.10
N PHE A 173 -4.15 9.22 -17.76
CA PHE A 173 -3.55 7.90 -17.99
C PHE A 173 -4.22 6.83 -17.14
N LEU A 174 -4.48 7.10 -15.86
CA LEU A 174 -5.19 6.17 -14.99
C LEU A 174 -6.61 5.88 -15.50
N ALA A 175 -7.37 6.92 -15.86
CA ALA A 175 -8.73 6.74 -16.37
C ALA A 175 -8.75 5.90 -17.65
N ALA A 176 -7.88 6.19 -18.60
CA ALA A 176 -7.75 5.45 -19.84
C ALA A 176 -7.28 4.01 -19.62
N ALA A 177 -6.33 3.79 -18.69
CA ALA A 177 -5.88 2.45 -18.32
C ALA A 177 -7.01 1.61 -17.69
N ARG A 178 -7.83 2.20 -16.83
CA ARG A 178 -9.01 1.53 -16.25
C ARG A 178 -10.04 1.14 -17.30
N GLU A 179 -10.31 2.01 -18.25
CA GLU A 179 -11.22 1.73 -19.36
C GLU A 179 -10.69 0.59 -20.24
N GLU A 180 -9.41 0.64 -20.60
CA GLU A 180 -8.77 -0.35 -21.47
C GLU A 180 -8.62 -1.72 -20.81
N LEU A 181 -8.26 -1.76 -19.53
CA LEU A 181 -8.04 -3.01 -18.80
C LEU A 181 -9.34 -3.65 -18.30
N GLY A 182 -10.37 -2.84 -18.01
CA GLY A 182 -11.65 -3.35 -17.50
C GLY A 182 -11.47 -4.22 -16.24
N GLU A 183 -11.97 -5.46 -16.30
CA GLU A 183 -11.83 -6.44 -15.21
C GLU A 183 -10.56 -7.29 -15.29
N LEU A 184 -9.70 -7.06 -16.31
CA LEU A 184 -8.48 -7.84 -16.50
C LEU A 184 -7.52 -7.67 -15.32
N LEU A 185 -7.29 -6.41 -14.90
CA LEU A 185 -6.41 -6.05 -13.78
C LEU A 185 -7.01 -4.87 -13.00
N ASN A 186 -6.76 -4.85 -11.70
CA ASN A 186 -7.10 -3.71 -10.86
C ASN A 186 -6.05 -2.60 -11.02
N ALA A 187 -6.43 -1.45 -11.61
CA ALA A 187 -5.53 -0.32 -11.87
C ALA A 187 -5.73 0.83 -10.87
N THR A 188 -4.64 1.29 -10.27
CA THR A 188 -4.58 2.40 -9.31
C THR A 188 -3.31 3.24 -9.51
N HIS A 189 -3.19 4.34 -8.78
CA HIS A 189 -1.92 5.05 -8.60
C HIS A 189 -1.74 5.49 -7.14
N SER A 190 -0.48 5.57 -6.70
CA SER A 190 -0.10 5.96 -5.33
C SER A 190 0.94 7.08 -5.29
N ALA A 191 1.35 7.61 -6.47
CA ALA A 191 2.38 8.63 -6.59
C ALA A 191 1.79 9.93 -7.15
N PRO A 192 1.48 10.95 -6.30
CA PRO A 192 0.91 12.21 -6.75
C PRO A 192 1.79 12.90 -7.80
N GLY A 193 1.17 13.35 -8.91
CA GLY A 193 1.85 14.08 -9.96
C GLY A 193 2.80 13.25 -10.85
N VAL A 194 2.81 11.93 -10.70
CA VAL A 194 3.58 11.01 -11.55
C VAL A 194 2.62 10.21 -12.42
N SER A 195 2.83 10.22 -13.74
CA SER A 195 2.04 9.42 -14.67
C SER A 195 2.47 7.95 -14.61
N LEU A 196 2.11 7.31 -13.49
CA LEU A 196 2.42 5.93 -13.14
C LEU A 196 1.13 5.20 -12.76
N VAL A 197 0.76 4.20 -13.52
CA VAL A 197 -0.33 3.28 -13.19
C VAL A 197 0.25 2.00 -12.59
N GLU A 198 -0.25 1.63 -11.43
CA GLU A 198 0.05 0.37 -10.73
C GLU A 198 -1.12 -0.61 -10.94
N MET A 199 -0.80 -1.84 -11.26
CA MET A 199 -1.79 -2.87 -11.56
C MET A 199 -1.54 -4.10 -10.69
N ALA A 200 -2.62 -4.68 -10.19
CA ALA A 200 -2.64 -5.92 -9.42
C ALA A 200 -3.67 -6.91 -10.01
N ALA A 201 -3.69 -8.14 -9.54
CA ALA A 201 -4.70 -9.11 -9.92
C ALA A 201 -6.13 -8.61 -9.61
N PRO A 202 -7.16 -9.05 -10.35
CA PRO A 202 -8.53 -8.66 -10.10
C PRO A 202 -8.95 -8.91 -8.64
N GLY A 203 -9.60 -7.91 -8.03
CA GLY A 203 -10.04 -7.99 -6.64
C GLY A 203 -8.93 -7.83 -5.59
N VAL A 204 -7.67 -7.72 -5.99
CA VAL A 204 -6.54 -7.48 -5.07
C VAL A 204 -6.39 -5.99 -4.85
N HIS A 205 -6.62 -5.55 -3.63
CA HIS A 205 -6.41 -4.19 -3.14
C HIS A 205 -6.24 -4.21 -1.60
N LYS A 206 -5.80 -3.10 -1.02
CA LYS A 206 -5.50 -2.99 0.42
C LYS A 206 -6.59 -3.58 1.31
N ALA A 207 -7.86 -3.22 1.07
CA ALA A 207 -8.99 -3.67 1.88
C ALA A 207 -9.27 -5.18 1.75
N ALA A 208 -9.23 -5.73 0.54
CA ALA A 208 -9.53 -7.15 0.32
C ALA A 208 -8.52 -8.05 1.05
N THR A 209 -7.24 -7.72 0.93
CA THR A 209 -6.18 -8.51 1.59
C THR A 209 -6.16 -8.28 3.11
N LEU A 210 -6.45 -7.06 3.58
CA LEU A 210 -6.63 -6.81 5.02
C LEU A 210 -7.81 -7.61 5.57
N ALA A 211 -8.92 -7.68 4.86
CA ALA A 211 -10.09 -8.47 5.27
C ALA A 211 -9.77 -9.97 5.32
N GLU A 212 -9.05 -10.50 4.32
CA GLU A 212 -8.59 -11.89 4.32
C GLU A 212 -7.64 -12.16 5.50
N PHE A 213 -6.68 -11.26 5.74
CA PHE A 213 -5.76 -11.37 6.86
C PHE A 213 -6.49 -11.36 8.21
N ALA A 214 -7.39 -10.38 8.43
CA ALA A 214 -8.18 -10.27 9.66
C ALA A 214 -9.04 -11.51 9.89
N ALA A 215 -9.69 -12.05 8.85
CA ALA A 215 -10.48 -13.26 8.93
C ALA A 215 -9.66 -14.48 9.37
N ARG A 216 -8.42 -14.65 8.85
CA ARG A 216 -7.49 -15.71 9.27
C ARG A 216 -7.06 -15.58 10.74
N ARG A 217 -7.10 -14.38 11.32
CA ARG A 217 -6.82 -14.08 12.72
C ARG A 217 -8.08 -14.10 13.60
N GLY A 218 -9.25 -14.34 13.02
CA GLY A 218 -10.52 -14.33 13.75
C GLY A 218 -10.89 -12.93 14.27
N VAL A 219 -10.53 -11.86 13.51
CA VAL A 219 -10.86 -10.48 13.83
C VAL A 219 -11.96 -9.99 12.89
N ASP A 220 -13.08 -9.57 13.46
CA ASP A 220 -14.17 -8.94 12.72
C ASP A 220 -13.81 -7.52 12.31
N ALA A 221 -14.32 -7.05 11.16
CA ALA A 221 -14.12 -5.68 10.68
C ALA A 221 -14.47 -4.61 11.73
N ARG A 222 -15.54 -4.83 12.51
CA ARG A 222 -15.97 -3.90 13.58
C ARG A 222 -14.94 -3.70 14.70
N ASP A 223 -13.98 -4.61 14.84
CA ASP A 223 -12.90 -4.57 15.84
C ASP A 223 -11.58 -4.05 15.24
N VAL A 224 -11.65 -3.51 13.99
CA VAL A 224 -10.52 -2.94 13.26
C VAL A 224 -10.62 -1.43 13.22
N VAL A 225 -9.51 -0.75 13.48
CA VAL A 225 -9.32 0.67 13.18
C VAL A 225 -8.33 0.79 12.04
N ALA A 226 -8.67 1.56 10.99
CA ALA A 226 -7.80 1.76 9.84
C ALA A 226 -7.44 3.23 9.68
N PHE A 227 -6.18 3.49 9.26
CA PHE A 227 -5.65 4.83 8.98
C PHE A 227 -5.14 4.92 7.55
N GLY A 228 -5.39 6.05 6.88
CA GLY A 228 -4.94 6.29 5.51
C GLY A 228 -4.93 7.77 5.15
N ASP A 229 -4.38 8.08 3.95
CA ASP A 229 -4.28 9.45 3.43
C ASP A 229 -4.66 9.59 1.95
N MET A 230 -4.61 8.51 1.16
CA MET A 230 -4.81 8.55 -0.30
C MET A 230 -6.04 7.77 -0.77
N PRO A 231 -6.51 7.99 -2.01
CA PRO A 231 -7.69 7.30 -2.57
C PRO A 231 -7.61 5.78 -2.57
N ASN A 232 -6.40 5.17 -2.63
CA ASN A 232 -6.21 3.73 -2.53
C ASN A 232 -6.47 3.16 -1.12
N ASP A 233 -6.73 4.02 -0.11
CA ASP A 233 -7.15 3.64 1.24
C ASP A 233 -8.67 3.66 1.43
N THR A 234 -9.42 4.17 0.45
CA THR A 234 -10.87 4.40 0.57
C THR A 234 -11.62 3.13 0.98
N GLU A 235 -11.38 2.02 0.28
CA GLU A 235 -12.04 0.75 0.58
C GLU A 235 -11.58 0.18 1.92
N MET A 236 -10.32 0.42 2.33
CA MET A 236 -9.78 -0.03 3.61
C MET A 236 -10.45 0.72 4.77
N LEU A 237 -10.58 2.04 4.67
CA LEU A 237 -11.28 2.84 5.68
C LEU A 237 -12.77 2.48 5.74
N ALA A 238 -13.42 2.31 4.59
CA ALA A 238 -14.84 1.94 4.52
C ALA A 238 -15.14 0.52 5.04
N TRP A 239 -14.19 -0.40 4.95
CA TRP A 239 -14.32 -1.77 5.43
C TRP A 239 -14.12 -1.86 6.95
N ALA A 240 -13.21 -1.09 7.53
CA ALA A 240 -12.90 -1.12 8.96
C ALA A 240 -14.09 -0.66 9.81
N GLY A 241 -14.15 -1.10 11.06
CA GLY A 241 -15.16 -0.64 12.03
C GLY A 241 -15.02 0.84 12.38
N LEU A 242 -13.81 1.40 12.21
CA LEU A 242 -13.52 2.83 12.29
C LEU A 242 -12.43 3.19 11.30
N GLY A 243 -12.79 3.92 10.25
CA GLY A 243 -11.88 4.41 9.23
C GLY A 243 -11.47 5.87 9.47
N LEU A 244 -10.20 6.13 9.68
CA LEU A 244 -9.64 7.41 10.06
C LEU A 244 -8.70 7.95 8.99
N ALA A 245 -9.00 9.14 8.46
CA ALA A 245 -8.08 9.84 7.55
C ALA A 245 -7.19 10.82 8.32
N VAL A 246 -5.92 10.96 7.91
CA VAL A 246 -5.06 12.04 8.42
C VAL A 246 -5.45 13.37 7.78
N ALA A 247 -5.33 14.48 8.53
CA ALA A 247 -5.74 15.82 8.06
C ALA A 247 -4.96 16.32 6.83
N SER A 248 -3.77 15.75 6.58
CA SER A 248 -2.95 16.00 5.38
C SER A 248 -3.37 15.16 4.17
N GLY A 249 -4.35 14.28 4.32
CA GLY A 249 -4.79 13.34 3.28
C GLY A 249 -5.54 14.00 2.13
N HIS A 250 -5.76 13.23 1.08
CA HIS A 250 -6.48 13.64 -0.12
C HIS A 250 -7.95 13.95 0.18
N GLU A 251 -8.50 15.02 -0.43
CA GLU A 251 -9.87 15.48 -0.16
C GLU A 251 -10.95 14.42 -0.35
N SER A 252 -10.79 13.54 -1.35
CA SER A 252 -11.74 12.45 -1.61
C SER A 252 -11.78 11.42 -0.47
N LEU A 253 -10.64 11.17 0.20
CA LEU A 253 -10.58 10.28 1.35
C LEU A 253 -11.15 10.96 2.61
N LEU A 254 -10.81 12.25 2.82
CA LEU A 254 -11.36 13.05 3.93
C LEU A 254 -12.90 13.10 3.90
N ALA A 255 -13.49 13.06 2.70
CA ALA A 255 -14.94 13.12 2.51
C ALA A 255 -15.68 11.83 2.93
N VAL A 256 -15.00 10.68 2.93
CA VAL A 256 -15.59 9.35 3.17
C VAL A 256 -15.16 8.71 4.49
N ALA A 257 -14.11 9.22 5.13
CA ALA A 257 -13.64 8.72 6.42
C ALA A 257 -14.66 9.01 7.54
N ASP A 258 -14.75 8.11 8.53
CA ASP A 258 -15.60 8.28 9.71
C ASP A 258 -15.17 9.49 10.56
N ALA A 259 -13.85 9.75 10.60
CA ALA A 259 -13.30 10.97 11.20
C ALA A 259 -11.92 11.30 10.65
N VAL A 260 -11.47 12.53 10.94
CA VAL A 260 -10.16 13.04 10.57
C VAL A 260 -9.32 13.24 11.83
N VAL A 261 -8.13 12.63 11.84
CA VAL A 261 -7.13 12.79 12.90
C VAL A 261 -6.13 13.90 12.55
N GLY A 262 -5.15 14.17 13.41
CA GLY A 262 -4.08 15.12 13.12
C GLY A 262 -3.33 14.80 11.82
N ALA A 263 -2.60 15.78 11.29
CA ALA A 263 -1.77 15.54 10.11
C ALA A 263 -0.64 14.53 10.41
N CYS A 264 -0.12 13.89 9.35
CA CYS A 264 1.00 12.96 9.47
C CYS A 264 2.22 13.59 10.17
N ASP A 265 2.61 14.80 9.75
CA ASP A 265 3.74 15.55 10.32
C ASP A 265 3.51 16.02 11.78
N ASP A 266 2.28 15.96 12.28
CA ASP A 266 1.89 16.28 13.65
C ASP A 266 1.65 15.03 14.52
N ASP A 267 2.11 13.87 14.08
CA ASP A 267 1.89 12.57 14.74
C ASP A 267 0.42 12.22 14.95
N GLY A 268 -0.45 12.58 14.01
CA GLY A 268 -1.91 12.44 14.17
C GLY A 268 -2.36 11.00 14.41
N VAL A 269 -1.72 10.02 13.76
CA VAL A 269 -1.99 8.59 13.97
C VAL A 269 -1.55 8.16 15.37
N ALA A 270 -0.35 8.53 15.82
CA ALA A 270 0.14 8.20 17.15
C ALA A 270 -0.81 8.72 18.24
N GLN A 271 -1.23 9.99 18.11
CA GLN A 271 -2.20 10.59 19.04
C GLN A 271 -3.54 9.85 19.08
N ALA A 272 -3.99 9.34 17.94
CA ALA A 272 -5.21 8.55 17.86
C ALA A 272 -5.02 7.18 18.52
N ILE A 273 -3.89 6.51 18.25
CA ILE A 273 -3.55 5.21 18.86
C ILE A 273 -3.49 5.33 20.39
N GLU A 274 -2.77 6.32 20.93
CA GLU A 274 -2.69 6.59 22.37
C GLU A 274 -4.09 6.67 23.01
N ARG A 275 -5.03 7.38 22.38
CA ARG A 275 -6.42 7.49 22.86
C ARG A 275 -7.22 6.18 22.73
N LEU A 276 -6.97 5.39 21.68
CA LEU A 276 -7.60 4.07 21.50
C LEU A 276 -7.13 3.09 22.58
N LEU A 277 -5.88 3.18 23.01
CA LEU A 277 -5.29 2.32 24.04
C LEU A 277 -5.81 2.65 25.46
N GLU A 278 -6.32 3.87 25.70
CA GLU A 278 -7.01 4.24 26.95
C GLU A 278 -8.37 3.54 27.14
N LEU A 279 -8.94 2.97 26.05
CA LEU A 279 -10.22 2.26 26.12
C LEU A 279 -10.09 0.90 26.82
N PRO A 280 -11.19 0.39 27.43
CA PRO A 280 -11.17 -0.94 28.02
C PRO A 280 -10.82 -2.01 26.98
N ALA A 281 -10.08 -3.04 27.40
CA ALA A 281 -9.68 -4.15 26.52
C ALA A 281 -10.86 -5.04 26.11
N GLU A 282 -11.86 -5.26 26.97
CA GLU A 282 -13.14 -5.96 26.76
C GLU A 282 -14.27 -5.37 27.62
#